data_1d1893f6c24b3b2cbdf60acffcf5d1aa
#
_entry.id   1d1893f6c24b3b2cbdf60acffcf5d1aa
#
_cell.length_a   1.000
_cell.length_b   1.000
_cell.length_c   1.000
_cell.angle_alpha   90.00
_cell.angle_beta   90.00
_cell.angle_gamma   90.00
#
_symmetry.space_group_name_H-M   'P 1'
#
loop_
_entity.id
_entity.type
_entity.pdbx_description
1 polymer ?
#
loop_
_entity_poly.entity_id
_entity_poly.type
_entity_poly.pdbx_seq_one_letter_code
_entity_poly.pdbx_strand_id
1 'polypeptide(L)'
;IHYTKDQNDKDILCDESGDKQVMMEWEMGYMKECIKRLQPKGHVLEIGFGFGYSAEAILTTPGVTEYTVIECSPEVWDRFEKFRTKYDENIKIHLVRGRWQDVLYTLGTFDSCFFDDYDYTNKERDRFEKFEYEFMKNNAIIGTRLGYYSTCEKRLGTPEYLDYDTRPYTTEIPEHCRYAKSVF
;
A
#
# COMPACT_ATOMS: atom_id res chain seq x y z
N ILE A 1 -6.01 -10.07 12.16
CA ILE A 1 -5.25 -10.78 11.10
C ILE A 1 -4.06 -11.51 11.69
N HIS A 2 -3.51 -12.50 10.99
CA HIS A 2 -2.34 -13.25 11.47
C HIS A 2 -1.44 -13.67 10.30
N TYR A 3 -0.14 -13.77 10.60
CA TYR A 3 0.88 -14.26 9.69
C TYR A 3 0.98 -15.78 9.78
N THR A 4 1.02 -16.47 8.64
CA THR A 4 1.15 -17.91 8.55
C THR A 4 1.84 -18.34 7.26
N LYS A 5 1.85 -19.63 6.95
CA LYS A 5 2.33 -20.19 5.68
C LYS A 5 1.18 -20.74 4.87
N ASP A 6 1.29 -20.60 3.55
CA ASP A 6 0.37 -21.25 2.62
C ASP A 6 0.74 -22.73 2.37
N GLN A 7 -0.01 -23.41 1.52
CA GLN A 7 0.22 -24.81 1.17
C GLN A 7 1.56 -25.10 0.49
N ASN A 8 2.28 -24.06 0.04
CA ASN A 8 3.59 -24.13 -0.61
C ASN A 8 4.73 -23.62 0.30
N ASP A 9 4.46 -23.49 1.61
CA ASP A 9 5.39 -22.96 2.62
C ASP A 9 5.81 -21.50 2.36
N LYS A 10 4.95 -20.73 1.67
CA LYS A 10 5.15 -19.30 1.40
C LYS A 10 4.43 -18.43 2.42
N ASP A 11 4.97 -17.25 2.67
CA ASP A 11 4.38 -16.31 3.62
C ASP A 11 3.00 -15.82 3.15
N ILE A 12 2.03 -15.88 4.04
CA ILE A 12 0.67 -15.38 3.81
C ILE A 12 0.15 -14.66 5.06
N LEU A 13 -0.53 -13.55 4.84
CA LEU A 13 -1.31 -12.83 5.83
C LEU A 13 -2.78 -13.12 5.62
N CYS A 14 -3.46 -13.59 6.65
CA CYS A 14 -4.87 -13.94 6.63
C CYS A 14 -5.67 -13.12 7.63
N ASP A 15 -7.00 -13.08 7.43
CA ASP A 15 -7.92 -12.58 8.45
C ASP A 15 -7.93 -13.50 9.69
N GLU A 16 -8.66 -13.13 10.73
CA GLU A 16 -8.70 -13.88 11.99
C GLU A 16 -9.23 -15.32 11.81
N SER A 17 -10.16 -15.54 10.89
CA SER A 17 -10.70 -16.86 10.59
C SER A 17 -9.75 -17.73 9.76
N GLY A 18 -8.80 -17.16 9.06
CA GLY A 18 -7.97 -17.82 8.06
C GLY A 18 -8.66 -18.02 6.71
N ASP A 19 -9.91 -17.59 6.58
CA ASP A 19 -10.71 -17.80 5.37
C ASP A 19 -10.37 -16.80 4.26
N LYS A 20 -9.94 -15.58 4.64
CA LYS A 20 -9.57 -14.53 3.68
C LYS A 20 -8.07 -14.29 3.67
N GLN A 21 -7.52 -14.36 2.49
CA GLN A 21 -6.14 -14.00 2.21
C GLN A 21 -6.05 -12.47 2.09
N VAL A 22 -5.18 -11.85 2.89
CA VAL A 22 -4.97 -10.39 2.90
C VAL A 22 -3.78 -10.01 2.01
N MET A 23 -2.67 -10.74 2.14
CA MET A 23 -1.46 -10.55 1.35
C MET A 23 -0.68 -11.85 1.25
N MET A 24 -0.03 -12.10 0.12
CA MET A 24 0.77 -13.30 -0.12
C MET A 24 2.19 -12.95 -0.60
N GLU A 25 3.15 -13.84 -0.37
CA GLU A 25 4.57 -13.65 -0.74
C GLU A 25 4.78 -13.33 -2.24
N TRP A 26 3.93 -13.84 -3.15
CA TRP A 26 4.05 -13.57 -4.58
C TRP A 26 3.94 -12.08 -4.93
N GLU A 27 3.28 -11.30 -4.09
CA GLU A 27 3.09 -9.86 -4.29
C GLU A 27 4.36 -9.04 -4.10
N MET A 28 5.41 -9.61 -3.48
CA MET A 28 6.66 -8.89 -3.25
C MET A 28 7.22 -8.23 -4.51
N GLY A 29 7.24 -8.95 -5.62
CA GLY A 29 7.72 -8.44 -6.90
C GLY A 29 6.82 -7.34 -7.46
N TYR A 30 5.52 -7.54 -7.36
CA TYR A 30 4.51 -6.59 -7.79
C TYR A 30 4.57 -5.28 -6.99
N MET A 31 4.65 -5.35 -5.66
CA MET A 31 4.77 -4.17 -4.80
C MET A 31 6.03 -3.35 -5.13
N LYS A 32 7.17 -4.02 -5.34
CA LYS A 32 8.42 -3.36 -5.75
C LYS A 32 8.27 -2.65 -7.11
N GLU A 33 7.57 -3.26 -8.06
CA GLU A 33 7.32 -2.65 -9.37
C GLU A 33 6.35 -1.46 -9.26
N CYS A 34 5.30 -1.53 -8.42
CA CYS A 34 4.41 -0.40 -8.14
C CYS A 34 5.19 0.81 -7.64
N ILE A 35 6.07 0.61 -6.66
CA ILE A 35 6.88 1.69 -6.09
C ILE A 35 7.89 2.24 -7.10
N LYS A 36 8.51 1.36 -7.91
CA LYS A 36 9.41 1.77 -8.99
C LYS A 36 8.69 2.66 -10.02
N ARG A 37 7.43 2.35 -10.36
CA ARG A 37 6.61 3.17 -11.27
C ARG A 37 6.15 4.48 -10.62
N LEU A 38 5.77 4.43 -9.36
CA LEU A 38 5.41 5.61 -8.56
C LEU A 38 6.56 6.61 -8.49
N GLN A 39 7.82 6.13 -8.42
CA GLN A 39 9.01 6.97 -8.22
C GLN A 39 8.82 7.95 -7.06
N PRO A 40 8.58 7.46 -5.83
CA PRO A 40 8.27 8.31 -4.69
C PRO A 40 9.45 9.22 -4.35
N LYS A 41 9.15 10.38 -3.76
CA LYS A 41 10.14 11.35 -3.29
C LYS A 41 9.61 12.11 -2.09
N GLY A 42 10.50 12.80 -1.37
CA GLY A 42 10.13 13.66 -0.25
C GLY A 42 9.46 12.90 0.88
N HIS A 43 8.35 13.42 1.37
CA HIS A 43 7.51 12.79 2.38
C HIS A 43 6.50 11.86 1.71
N VAL A 44 6.58 10.57 2.03
CA VAL A 44 5.74 9.52 1.44
C VAL A 44 4.73 9.01 2.46
N LEU A 45 3.46 8.96 2.06
CA LEU A 45 2.39 8.27 2.79
C LEU A 45 2.15 6.88 2.21
N GLU A 46 1.99 5.89 3.06
CA GLU A 46 1.52 4.55 2.69
C GLU A 46 0.27 4.19 3.49
N ILE A 47 -0.70 3.58 2.84
CA ILE A 47 -1.91 3.05 3.47
C ILE A 47 -1.84 1.54 3.44
N GLY A 48 -1.79 0.93 4.64
CA GLY A 48 -1.53 -0.50 4.82
C GLY A 48 -0.04 -0.83 4.76
N PHE A 49 0.42 -1.68 5.67
CA PHE A 49 1.83 -2.10 5.73
C PHE A 49 2.03 -3.57 5.35
N GLY A 50 1.13 -4.45 5.78
CA GLY A 50 1.18 -5.88 5.50
C GLY A 50 2.52 -6.52 5.84
N PHE A 51 3.22 -7.04 4.82
CA PHE A 51 4.58 -7.59 4.97
C PHE A 51 5.69 -6.53 4.93
N GLY A 52 5.39 -5.31 4.52
CA GLY A 52 6.36 -4.22 4.35
C GLY A 52 7.13 -4.28 3.03
N TYR A 53 6.61 -4.95 2.00
CA TYR A 53 7.28 -5.07 0.69
C TYR A 53 7.38 -3.73 -0.03
N SER A 54 6.30 -2.96 -0.06
CA SER A 54 6.25 -1.59 -0.58
C SER A 54 7.06 -0.64 0.28
N ALA A 55 6.93 -0.73 1.61
CA ALA A 55 7.70 0.07 2.56
C ALA A 55 9.22 -0.07 2.36
N GLU A 56 9.72 -1.31 2.17
CA GLU A 56 11.13 -1.55 1.86
C GLU A 56 11.55 -0.86 0.56
N ALA A 57 10.73 -0.96 -0.48
CA ALA A 57 11.00 -0.32 -1.77
C ALA A 57 10.97 1.22 -1.66
N ILE A 58 10.01 1.79 -0.90
CA ILE A 58 9.92 3.23 -0.65
C ILE A 58 11.18 3.72 0.06
N LEU A 59 11.54 3.11 1.19
CA LEU A 59 12.66 3.55 2.03
C LEU A 59 14.03 3.40 1.38
N THR A 60 14.14 2.55 0.35
CA THR A 60 15.36 2.39 -0.45
C THR A 60 15.37 3.25 -1.72
N THR A 61 14.30 3.99 -2.01
CA THR A 61 14.22 4.88 -3.17
C THR A 61 14.96 6.19 -2.90
N PRO A 62 15.93 6.60 -3.76
CA PRO A 62 16.63 7.87 -3.62
C PRO A 62 15.68 9.07 -3.65
N GLY A 63 15.88 10.01 -2.73
CA GLY A 63 15.06 11.22 -2.63
C GLY A 63 13.85 11.11 -1.70
N VAL A 64 13.59 9.95 -1.12
CA VAL A 64 12.66 9.81 0.02
C VAL A 64 13.36 10.29 1.28
N THR A 65 12.75 11.22 2.00
CA THR A 65 13.32 11.85 3.21
C THR A 65 12.49 11.60 4.46
N GLU A 66 11.22 11.28 4.27
CA GLU A 66 10.29 10.99 5.36
C GLU A 66 9.24 9.98 4.90
N TYR A 67 8.87 9.05 5.78
CA TYR A 67 7.91 8.00 5.49
C TYR A 67 6.89 7.89 6.63
N THR A 68 5.62 7.92 6.26
CA THR A 68 4.50 7.73 7.18
C THR A 68 3.64 6.59 6.66
N VAL A 69 3.33 5.62 7.51
CA VAL A 69 2.36 4.57 7.20
C VAL A 69 1.16 4.64 8.14
N ILE A 70 -0.03 4.52 7.58
CA ILE A 70 -1.27 4.31 8.34
C ILE A 70 -1.57 2.82 8.31
N GLU A 71 -1.65 2.21 9.51
CA GLU A 71 -1.95 0.78 9.66
C GLU A 71 -2.96 0.57 10.79
N CYS A 72 -4.02 -0.17 10.51
CA CYS A 72 -5.10 -0.39 11.47
C CYS A 72 -4.97 -1.66 12.31
N SER A 73 -4.15 -2.63 11.88
CA SER A 73 -4.03 -3.91 12.56
C SER A 73 -2.93 -3.93 13.63
N PRO A 74 -3.27 -4.20 14.90
CA PRO A 74 -2.27 -4.30 15.97
C PRO A 74 -1.17 -5.35 15.72
N GLU A 75 -1.51 -6.46 15.07
CA GLU A 75 -0.56 -7.54 14.76
C GLU A 75 0.53 -7.08 13.77
N VAL A 76 0.19 -6.11 12.91
CA VAL A 76 1.14 -5.52 11.95
C VAL A 76 2.04 -4.48 12.62
N TRP A 77 1.57 -3.81 13.69
CA TRP A 77 2.39 -2.79 14.38
C TRP A 77 3.69 -3.37 14.93
N ASP A 78 3.65 -4.56 15.55
CA ASP A 78 4.85 -5.21 16.09
C ASP A 78 5.86 -5.57 14.99
N ARG A 79 5.34 -5.97 13.82
CA ARG A 79 6.18 -6.22 12.65
C ARG A 79 6.81 -4.92 12.13
N PHE A 80 6.03 -3.85 12.05
CA PHE A 80 6.52 -2.54 11.65
C PHE A 80 7.62 -2.03 12.59
N GLU A 81 7.45 -2.14 13.92
CA GLU A 81 8.46 -1.69 14.88
C GLU A 81 9.80 -2.43 14.72
N LYS A 82 9.76 -3.72 14.40
CA LYS A 82 10.97 -4.50 14.06
C LYS A 82 11.55 -4.10 12.70
N PHE A 83 10.70 -3.80 11.74
CA PHE A 83 11.10 -3.40 10.40
C PHE A 83 11.85 -2.07 10.40
N ARG A 84 11.30 -1.04 11.07
CA ARG A 84 11.88 0.30 11.07
C ARG A 84 13.29 0.37 11.66
N THR A 85 13.67 -0.55 12.54
CA THR A 85 15.03 -0.60 13.14
C THR A 85 16.14 -0.94 12.14
N LYS A 86 15.80 -1.36 10.92
CA LYS A 86 16.76 -1.69 9.86
C LYS A 86 17.22 -0.48 9.08
N TYR A 87 16.55 0.67 9.25
CA TYR A 87 16.79 1.86 8.45
C TYR A 87 17.53 2.93 9.26
N ASP A 88 18.29 3.74 8.54
CA ASP A 88 19.09 4.82 9.09
C ASP A 88 18.19 5.87 9.76
N GLU A 89 18.68 6.44 10.86
CA GLU A 89 18.05 7.58 11.56
C GLU A 89 17.93 8.85 10.69
N ASN A 90 18.57 8.87 9.51
CA ASN A 90 18.44 9.96 8.55
C ASN A 90 17.08 10.05 7.85
N ILE A 91 16.30 8.97 7.84
CA ILE A 91 14.93 8.97 7.32
C ILE A 91 13.97 8.96 8.50
N LYS A 92 13.10 9.95 8.59
CA LYS A 92 12.05 9.96 9.59
C LYS A 92 10.98 8.95 9.22
N ILE A 93 10.69 8.02 10.14
CA ILE A 93 9.74 6.92 9.92
C ILE A 93 8.65 6.97 10.98
N HIS A 94 7.38 7.08 10.55
CA HIS A 94 6.22 7.24 11.40
C HIS A 94 5.18 6.14 11.18
N LEU A 95 4.66 5.57 12.28
CA LEU A 95 3.50 4.70 12.29
C LEU A 95 2.30 5.47 12.86
N VAL A 96 1.27 5.63 12.05
CA VAL A 96 -0.04 6.16 12.46
C VAL A 96 -0.99 4.98 12.64
N ARG A 97 -1.36 4.72 13.90
CA ARG A 97 -2.21 3.59 14.27
C ARG A 97 -3.67 3.94 14.13
N GLY A 98 -4.39 3.23 13.27
CA GLY A 98 -5.81 3.44 13.02
C GLY A 98 -6.19 3.23 11.56
N ARG A 99 -7.46 3.42 11.27
CA ARG A 99 -7.97 3.39 9.90
C ARG A 99 -7.71 4.74 9.24
N TRP A 100 -7.35 4.74 7.96
CA TRP A 100 -7.12 5.98 7.22
C TRP A 100 -8.35 6.91 7.25
N GLN A 101 -9.57 6.36 7.27
CA GLN A 101 -10.82 7.11 7.35
C GLN A 101 -10.92 7.98 8.62
N ASP A 102 -10.24 7.55 9.68
CA ASP A 102 -10.32 8.20 11.01
C ASP A 102 -9.13 9.14 11.26
N VAL A 103 -7.98 8.91 10.60
CA VAL A 103 -6.74 9.62 10.94
C VAL A 103 -6.18 10.50 9.83
N LEU A 104 -6.52 10.25 8.55
CA LEU A 104 -5.93 10.97 7.40
C LEU A 104 -6.06 12.48 7.51
N TYR A 105 -7.20 12.97 7.97
CA TYR A 105 -7.47 14.42 8.10
C TYR A 105 -6.62 15.12 9.18
N THR A 106 -5.97 14.35 10.05
CA THR A 106 -5.08 14.90 11.10
C THR A 106 -3.64 15.07 10.63
N LEU A 107 -3.33 14.54 9.44
CA LEU A 107 -2.00 14.55 8.86
C LEU A 107 -1.78 15.76 7.96
N GLY A 108 -0.51 16.11 7.76
CA GLY A 108 -0.10 17.16 6.83
C GLY A 108 -0.16 16.73 5.36
N THR A 109 0.64 17.39 4.54
CA THR A 109 0.72 17.12 3.10
C THR A 109 1.87 16.19 2.76
N PHE A 110 1.75 15.49 1.62
CA PHE A 110 2.70 14.49 1.15
C PHE A 110 3.11 14.75 -0.30
N ASP A 111 4.35 14.41 -0.62
CA ASP A 111 4.89 14.47 -1.99
C ASP A 111 4.50 13.24 -2.80
N SER A 112 4.31 12.11 -2.13
CA SER A 112 3.92 10.84 -2.75
C SER A 112 3.03 10.03 -1.82
N CYS A 113 2.16 9.20 -2.41
CA CYS A 113 1.32 8.27 -1.65
C CYS A 113 1.22 6.93 -2.35
N PHE A 114 1.23 5.84 -1.59
CA PHE A 114 0.89 4.50 -2.06
C PHE A 114 -0.28 3.94 -1.26
N PHE A 115 -1.35 3.57 -1.96
CA PHE A 115 -2.58 3.06 -1.35
C PHE A 115 -2.70 1.55 -1.58
N ASP A 116 -2.60 0.79 -0.49
CA ASP A 116 -2.75 -0.67 -0.45
C ASP A 116 -3.62 -1.09 0.75
N ASP A 117 -4.89 -0.69 0.72
CA ASP A 117 -5.83 -0.96 1.80
C ASP A 117 -6.69 -2.18 1.49
N TYR A 118 -6.53 -3.25 2.26
CA TYR A 118 -7.31 -4.47 2.11
C TYR A 118 -8.77 -4.26 2.48
N ASP A 119 -9.70 -4.64 1.59
CA ASP A 119 -11.14 -4.54 1.82
C ASP A 119 -11.81 -5.87 2.11
N TYR A 120 -12.29 -6.02 3.32
CA TYR A 120 -13.12 -7.18 3.74
C TYR A 120 -14.49 -7.23 3.05
N THR A 121 -14.93 -6.17 2.37
CA THR A 121 -16.31 -6.01 1.89
C THR A 121 -16.50 -6.15 0.38
N ASN A 122 -15.46 -6.42 -0.38
CA ASN A 122 -15.46 -6.46 -1.86
C ASN A 122 -15.88 -5.13 -2.53
N LYS A 123 -15.67 -4.00 -1.86
CA LYS A 123 -15.93 -2.64 -2.37
C LYS A 123 -14.63 -1.87 -2.60
N GLU A 124 -13.58 -2.55 -3.04
CA GLU A 124 -12.24 -1.96 -3.25
C GLU A 124 -12.28 -0.67 -4.04
N ARG A 125 -13.05 -0.65 -5.12
CA ARG A 125 -13.16 0.51 -5.99
C ARG A 125 -13.72 1.74 -5.28
N ASP A 126 -14.86 1.60 -4.58
CA ASP A 126 -15.51 2.70 -3.87
C ASP A 126 -14.60 3.25 -2.77
N ARG A 127 -13.79 2.39 -2.15
CA ARG A 127 -12.83 2.77 -1.10
C ARG A 127 -11.68 3.58 -1.67
N PHE A 128 -11.10 3.15 -2.79
CA PHE A 128 -10.02 3.89 -3.42
C PHE A 128 -10.51 5.26 -3.92
N GLU A 129 -11.66 5.33 -4.59
CA GLU A 129 -12.23 6.60 -5.06
C GLU A 129 -12.50 7.57 -3.90
N LYS A 130 -13.00 7.07 -2.77
CA LYS A 130 -13.18 7.87 -1.56
C LYS A 130 -11.85 8.32 -0.97
N PHE A 131 -10.88 7.42 -0.85
CA PHE A 131 -9.54 7.77 -0.37
C PHE A 131 -8.91 8.84 -1.24
N GLU A 132 -8.92 8.64 -2.56
CA GLU A 132 -8.34 9.58 -3.50
C GLU A 132 -8.95 10.98 -3.35
N TYR A 133 -10.27 11.07 -3.28
CA TYR A 133 -10.96 12.36 -3.08
C TYR A 133 -10.52 13.04 -1.79
N GLU A 134 -10.52 12.34 -0.67
CA GLU A 134 -10.12 12.89 0.63
C GLU A 134 -8.62 13.27 0.66
N PHE A 135 -7.77 12.40 0.11
CA PHE A 135 -6.33 12.65 0.04
C PHE A 135 -6.00 13.86 -0.84
N MET A 136 -6.57 13.93 -2.04
CA MET A 136 -6.34 15.05 -2.96
C MET A 136 -6.81 16.38 -2.39
N LYS A 137 -7.89 16.37 -1.65
CA LYS A 137 -8.45 17.57 -1.02
C LYS A 137 -7.63 18.08 0.16
N ASN A 138 -7.10 17.18 0.99
CA ASN A 138 -6.58 17.54 2.31
C ASN A 138 -5.08 17.34 2.44
N ASN A 139 -4.48 16.39 1.70
CA ASN A 139 -3.12 15.91 1.94
C ASN A 139 -2.20 15.96 0.72
N ALA A 140 -2.72 16.26 -0.47
CA ALA A 140 -1.93 16.40 -1.68
C ALA A 140 -1.51 17.86 -1.91
N ILE A 141 -0.38 18.04 -2.58
CA ILE A 141 0.10 19.31 -3.13
C ILE A 141 0.25 19.18 -4.65
N ILE A 142 0.43 20.28 -5.36
CA ILE A 142 0.67 20.23 -6.82
C ILE A 142 1.92 19.39 -7.10
N GLY A 143 1.77 18.35 -7.93
CA GLY A 143 2.85 17.43 -8.28
C GLY A 143 2.98 16.22 -7.35
N THR A 144 2.05 16.04 -6.37
CA THR A 144 1.92 14.81 -5.59
C THR A 144 1.66 13.62 -6.51
N ARG A 145 2.38 12.53 -6.28
CA ARG A 145 2.20 11.26 -7.00
C ARG A 145 1.41 10.29 -6.16
N LEU A 146 0.40 9.64 -6.76
CA LEU A 146 -0.42 8.62 -6.11
C LEU A 146 -0.34 7.31 -6.90
N GLY A 147 0.09 6.25 -6.24
CA GLY A 147 0.04 4.87 -6.72
C GLY A 147 -0.91 4.03 -5.88
N TYR A 148 -1.44 2.97 -6.44
CA TYR A 148 -2.30 2.05 -5.69
C TYR A 148 -2.23 0.61 -6.23
N TYR A 149 -2.52 -0.34 -5.36
CA TYR A 149 -2.72 -1.74 -5.74
C TYR A 149 -3.94 -1.87 -6.63
N SER A 150 -3.84 -2.59 -7.75
CA SER A 150 -4.98 -2.82 -8.64
C SER A 150 -5.01 -4.22 -9.24
N THR A 151 -6.19 -4.82 -9.21
CA THR A 151 -6.54 -6.04 -9.94
C THR A 151 -7.32 -5.74 -11.22
N CYS A 152 -7.56 -4.47 -11.54
CA CYS A 152 -8.34 -4.00 -12.69
C CYS A 152 -7.49 -3.21 -13.67
N GLU A 153 -7.61 -3.55 -14.98
CA GLU A 153 -6.88 -2.87 -16.05
C GLU A 153 -7.27 -1.39 -16.23
N LYS A 154 -8.52 -1.07 -16.00
CA LYS A 154 -9.04 0.27 -16.24
C LYS A 154 -9.71 0.85 -15.02
N ARG A 155 -9.30 2.08 -14.69
CA ARG A 155 -10.09 2.95 -13.86
C ARG A 155 -11.16 3.63 -14.73
N LEU A 156 -12.42 3.63 -14.29
CA LEU A 156 -13.49 4.40 -14.92
C LEU A 156 -13.53 5.79 -14.28
N GLY A 157 -13.65 6.85 -15.11
CA GLY A 157 -13.90 8.20 -14.62
C GLY A 157 -12.67 8.90 -14.01
N THR A 158 -11.50 8.80 -14.64
CA THR A 158 -10.33 9.58 -14.24
C THR A 158 -10.65 11.08 -14.34
N PRO A 159 -10.52 11.85 -13.24
CA PRO A 159 -10.71 13.29 -13.28
C PRO A 159 -9.71 13.96 -14.23
N GLU A 160 -10.12 15.03 -14.92
CA GLU A 160 -9.28 15.77 -15.89
C GLU A 160 -8.00 16.38 -15.27
N TYR A 161 -7.99 16.60 -13.94
CA TYR A 161 -6.84 17.13 -13.23
C TYR A 161 -5.80 16.07 -12.84
N LEU A 162 -6.05 14.79 -13.16
CA LEU A 162 -5.13 13.71 -12.93
C LEU A 162 -4.51 13.20 -14.23
N ASP A 163 -3.20 13.16 -14.27
CA ASP A 163 -2.48 12.37 -15.24
C ASP A 163 -2.42 10.92 -14.73
N TYR A 164 -3.02 10.01 -15.49
CA TYR A 164 -3.24 8.62 -15.07
C TYR A 164 -2.62 7.64 -16.04
N ASP A 165 -1.78 6.74 -15.53
CA ASP A 165 -1.17 5.66 -16.28
C ASP A 165 -1.40 4.32 -15.58
N THR A 166 -1.78 3.29 -16.33
CA THR A 166 -1.88 1.92 -15.84
C THR A 166 -1.25 0.97 -16.84
N ARG A 167 -0.48 0.00 -16.34
CA ARG A 167 0.20 -0.99 -17.16
C ARG A 167 0.15 -2.34 -16.48
N PRO A 168 -0.15 -3.42 -17.23
CA PRO A 168 -0.15 -4.76 -16.67
C PRO A 168 1.23 -5.12 -16.14
N TYR A 169 1.24 -5.90 -15.08
CA TYR A 169 2.43 -6.53 -14.52
C TYR A 169 2.30 -8.04 -14.67
N THR A 170 3.27 -8.64 -15.36
CA THR A 170 3.30 -10.10 -15.55
C THR A 170 3.99 -10.76 -14.35
N THR A 171 3.26 -11.57 -13.61
CA THR A 171 3.77 -12.35 -12.49
C THR A 171 3.03 -13.69 -12.42
N GLU A 172 3.65 -14.67 -11.77
CA GLU A 172 2.98 -15.94 -11.46
C GLU A 172 2.14 -15.76 -10.19
N ILE A 173 0.82 -15.75 -10.37
CA ILE A 173 -0.13 -15.73 -9.27
C ILE A 173 -0.46 -17.18 -8.91
N PRO A 174 -0.26 -17.63 -7.65
CA PRO A 174 -0.55 -19.01 -7.26
C PRO A 174 -2.03 -19.37 -7.48
N GLU A 175 -2.30 -20.59 -7.95
CA GLU A 175 -3.67 -21.07 -8.23
C GLU A 175 -4.61 -20.94 -7.02
N HIS A 176 -4.08 -21.09 -5.80
CA HIS A 176 -4.82 -20.95 -4.55
C HIS A 176 -5.01 -19.50 -4.08
N CYS A 177 -4.51 -18.50 -4.82
CA CYS A 177 -4.83 -17.09 -4.58
C CYS A 177 -6.30 -16.83 -4.90
N ARG A 178 -7.04 -16.27 -3.92
CA ARG A 178 -8.49 -16.10 -4.02
C ARG A 178 -8.92 -14.69 -4.43
N TYR A 179 -8.02 -13.70 -4.39
CA TYR A 179 -8.36 -12.29 -4.59
C TYR A 179 -7.79 -11.67 -5.87
N ALA A 180 -6.77 -12.26 -6.48
CA ALA A 180 -6.19 -11.74 -7.72
C ALA A 180 -6.09 -12.83 -8.79
N LYS A 181 -6.32 -12.43 -10.05
CA LYS A 181 -6.05 -13.25 -11.25
C LYS A 181 -5.07 -12.53 -12.18
N SER A 182 -4.98 -11.22 -12.06
CA SER A 182 -4.04 -10.34 -12.76
C SER A 182 -3.80 -9.10 -11.90
N VAL A 183 -2.70 -8.38 -12.15
CA VAL A 183 -2.37 -7.12 -11.47
C VAL A 183 -1.82 -6.11 -12.48
N PHE A 184 -2.02 -4.80 -12.20
CA PHE A 184 -1.76 -3.69 -13.10
C PHE A 184 -0.99 -2.55 -12.44
#